data_1c1d054bce701a856abe6e813cc51af3
#
_entry.id   1c1d054bce701a856abe6e813cc51af3
#
_cell.length_a   1.000
_cell.length_b   1.000
_cell.length_c   1.000
_cell.angle_alpha   90.00
_cell.angle_beta   90.00
_cell.angle_gamma   90.00
#
_symmetry.space_group_name_H-M   'P 1'
#
loop_
_entity.id
_entity.type
_entity.pdbx_description
1 polymer ?
#
loop_
_entity_poly.entity_id
_entity_poly.type
_entity_poly.pdbx_seq_one_letter_code
_entity_poly.pdbx_strand_id
1 'polypeptide(L)'
;MAQKLTVRQFFVRFPDDDKCIEHVMAVRYGLRHVCAACGVESTFHKLSERRAYSCAHCGDHVYPCAGTVFEDSRTSLQMWFYAIFLFVTTRHGVSGKELQRTLGVTYKTAWRMGGKIRELMQGVEGFPTLRGHIELDEAVVGGHRPGKTGRGAAGKTIVFAMKQRGGPIATEIIPDVRRETLREIVDERIAPGSIVSSDELQSYDLLKGDGYIHGRVKHGVKRWAVTDKERGIRHHVNHVESFWRLFKYSIRSTHIHISPKYMDRYLAEFTFRSNHRQMQNAMFDLLIAAV
;
A
#
# COMPACT_ATOMS: atom_id res chain seq x y z
N MET A 1 20.93 -12.71 4.32
CA MET A 1 20.16 -11.72 3.54
C MET A 1 19.19 -12.50 2.65
N ALA A 2 17.88 -12.22 2.72
CA ALA A 2 16.92 -12.85 1.82
C ALA A 2 17.23 -12.45 0.39
N GLN A 3 17.39 -13.44 -0.49
CA GLN A 3 17.79 -13.23 -1.88
C GLN A 3 16.65 -12.53 -2.65
N LYS A 4 16.97 -11.47 -3.38
CA LYS A 4 15.99 -10.67 -4.14
C LYS A 4 15.34 -11.54 -5.23
N LEU A 5 14.00 -11.63 -5.27
CA LEU A 5 13.27 -12.35 -6.31
C LEU A 5 13.51 -11.65 -7.67
N THR A 6 14.39 -12.23 -8.47
CA THR A 6 14.67 -11.75 -9.82
C THR A 6 13.61 -12.25 -10.81
N VAL A 7 13.52 -11.62 -11.99
CA VAL A 7 12.62 -12.09 -13.08
C VAL A 7 12.86 -13.55 -13.40
N ARG A 8 14.14 -13.99 -13.50
CA ARG A 8 14.50 -15.38 -13.75
C ARG A 8 13.97 -16.31 -12.65
N GLN A 9 14.17 -15.96 -11.39
CA GLN A 9 13.69 -16.75 -10.25
C GLN A 9 12.15 -16.79 -10.18
N PHE A 10 11.49 -15.69 -10.57
CA PHE A 10 10.04 -15.64 -10.67
C PHE A 10 9.53 -16.71 -11.64
N PHE A 11 10.03 -16.76 -12.87
CA PHE A 11 9.59 -17.75 -13.86
C PHE A 11 10.02 -19.18 -13.55
N VAL A 12 11.11 -19.38 -12.80
CA VAL A 12 11.47 -20.71 -12.25
C VAL A 12 10.46 -21.14 -11.19
N ARG A 13 10.04 -20.22 -10.32
CA ARG A 13 9.06 -20.51 -9.25
C ARG A 13 7.63 -20.68 -9.78
N PHE A 14 7.27 -19.92 -10.79
CA PHE A 14 5.92 -19.85 -11.38
C PHE A 14 5.98 -20.00 -12.90
N PRO A 15 6.33 -21.20 -13.40
CA PRO A 15 6.51 -21.43 -14.84
C PRO A 15 5.19 -21.43 -15.62
N ASP A 16 4.07 -21.70 -14.96
CA ASP A 16 2.74 -21.85 -15.54
C ASP A 16 1.60 -21.54 -14.55
N ASP A 17 0.37 -21.59 -15.02
CA ASP A 17 -0.84 -21.39 -14.21
C ASP A 17 -1.01 -22.49 -13.15
N ASP A 18 -0.52 -23.71 -13.42
CA ASP A 18 -0.65 -24.84 -12.51
C ASP A 18 0.18 -24.65 -11.24
N LYS A 19 1.39 -24.13 -11.37
CA LYS A 19 2.22 -23.77 -10.20
C LYS A 19 1.68 -22.55 -9.47
N CYS A 20 1.05 -21.62 -10.18
CA CYS A 20 0.41 -20.48 -9.54
C CYS A 20 -0.80 -20.91 -8.70
N ILE A 21 -1.69 -21.75 -9.23
CA ILE A 21 -2.87 -22.20 -8.47
C ILE A 21 -2.50 -23.14 -7.33
N GLU A 22 -1.47 -23.98 -7.50
CA GLU A 22 -0.90 -24.80 -6.42
C GLU A 22 -0.43 -23.91 -5.27
N HIS A 23 0.24 -22.82 -5.59
CA HIS A 23 0.71 -21.87 -4.58
C HIS A 23 -0.45 -21.17 -3.86
N VAL A 24 -1.49 -20.72 -4.58
CA VAL A 24 -2.70 -20.13 -3.96
C VAL A 24 -3.40 -21.17 -3.05
N MET A 25 -3.54 -22.40 -3.51
CA MET A 25 -4.13 -23.49 -2.73
C MET A 25 -3.34 -23.74 -1.45
N ALA A 26 -2.00 -23.84 -1.56
CA ALA A 26 -1.12 -24.07 -0.42
C ALA A 26 -1.18 -22.96 0.64
N VAL A 27 -1.25 -21.69 0.19
CA VAL A 27 -1.29 -20.53 1.08
C VAL A 27 -2.63 -20.39 1.79
N ARG A 28 -3.77 -20.62 1.08
CA ARG A 28 -5.11 -20.39 1.62
C ARG A 28 -5.66 -21.56 2.44
N TYR A 29 -5.39 -22.77 2.02
CA TYR A 29 -6.00 -23.97 2.59
C TYR A 29 -4.97 -25.00 3.06
N GLY A 30 -3.78 -25.03 2.45
CA GLY A 30 -2.90 -26.20 2.51
C GLY A 30 -3.35 -27.28 1.55
N LEU A 31 -2.41 -28.08 1.06
CA LEU A 31 -2.73 -29.23 0.20
C LEU A 31 -3.35 -30.40 0.97
N ARG A 32 -3.29 -30.35 2.28
CA ARG A 32 -3.95 -31.27 3.22
C ARG A 32 -4.63 -30.43 4.31
N HIS A 33 -5.94 -30.58 4.42
CA HIS A 33 -6.76 -29.88 5.41
C HIS A 33 -8.09 -30.62 5.65
N VAL A 34 -8.85 -30.19 6.65
CA VAL A 34 -10.18 -30.74 6.94
C VAL A 34 -11.15 -30.29 5.83
N CYS A 35 -11.73 -31.25 5.12
CA CYS A 35 -12.71 -30.97 4.06
C CYS A 35 -14.00 -30.39 4.66
N ALA A 36 -14.46 -29.25 4.14
CA ALA A 36 -15.68 -28.61 4.62
C ALA A 36 -16.95 -29.44 4.38
N ALA A 37 -16.95 -30.27 3.33
CA ALA A 37 -18.13 -31.08 2.97
C ALA A 37 -18.22 -32.38 3.81
N CYS A 38 -17.13 -33.11 4.02
CA CYS A 38 -17.17 -34.39 4.71
C CYS A 38 -16.58 -34.41 6.14
N GLY A 39 -15.95 -33.29 6.58
CA GLY A 39 -15.36 -33.18 7.90
C GLY A 39 -14.07 -33.98 8.12
N VAL A 40 -13.56 -34.68 7.10
CA VAL A 40 -12.39 -35.56 7.19
C VAL A 40 -11.14 -34.77 6.77
N GLU A 41 -10.03 -34.91 7.52
CA GLU A 41 -8.72 -34.43 7.09
C GLU A 41 -8.26 -35.25 5.87
N SER A 42 -8.10 -34.57 4.74
CA SER A 42 -7.85 -35.20 3.45
C SER A 42 -6.82 -34.46 2.64
N THR A 43 -6.17 -35.17 1.73
CA THR A 43 -5.35 -34.55 0.67
C THR A 43 -6.27 -34.08 -0.47
N PHE A 44 -5.92 -32.94 -1.06
CA PHE A 44 -6.65 -32.39 -2.17
C PHE A 44 -5.81 -32.45 -3.44
N HIS A 45 -6.39 -33.01 -4.51
CA HIS A 45 -5.74 -33.21 -5.80
C HIS A 45 -6.25 -32.21 -6.83
N LYS A 46 -5.34 -31.63 -7.59
CA LYS A 46 -5.68 -30.68 -8.66
C LYS A 46 -6.48 -31.36 -9.77
N LEU A 47 -7.53 -30.72 -10.22
CA LEU A 47 -8.29 -31.14 -11.42
C LEU A 47 -7.60 -30.62 -12.68
N SER A 48 -7.44 -31.48 -13.71
CA SER A 48 -6.68 -31.15 -14.93
C SER A 48 -7.27 -30.01 -15.74
N GLU A 49 -8.60 -29.92 -15.84
CA GLU A 49 -9.29 -28.96 -16.72
C GLU A 49 -9.86 -27.74 -15.98
N ARG A 50 -9.68 -27.66 -14.67
CA ARG A 50 -10.30 -26.62 -13.84
C ARG A 50 -9.30 -26.02 -12.86
N ARG A 51 -9.50 -24.75 -12.53
CA ARG A 51 -8.79 -24.10 -11.42
C ARG A 51 -9.38 -24.53 -10.07
N ALA A 52 -9.42 -25.84 -9.82
CA ALA A 52 -10.03 -26.44 -8.65
C ALA A 52 -9.24 -27.64 -8.17
N TYR A 53 -9.47 -28.01 -6.92
CA TYR A 53 -8.94 -29.20 -6.26
C TYR A 53 -10.07 -30.05 -5.74
N SER A 54 -9.92 -31.39 -5.77
CA SER A 54 -10.89 -32.35 -5.29
C SER A 54 -10.39 -33.05 -4.04
N CYS A 55 -11.27 -33.20 -3.05
CA CYS A 55 -11.02 -33.98 -1.84
C CYS A 55 -10.82 -35.45 -2.18
N ALA A 56 -9.73 -36.07 -1.76
CA ALA A 56 -9.46 -37.50 -2.02
C ALA A 56 -10.47 -38.45 -1.33
N HIS A 57 -11.16 -37.98 -0.26
CA HIS A 57 -12.11 -38.80 0.48
C HIS A 57 -13.53 -38.75 -0.13
N CYS A 58 -14.09 -37.58 -0.40
CA CYS A 58 -15.49 -37.43 -0.80
C CYS A 58 -15.68 -36.85 -2.22
N GLY A 59 -14.62 -36.40 -2.88
CA GLY A 59 -14.69 -35.81 -4.22
C GLY A 59 -15.16 -34.36 -4.26
N ASP A 60 -15.47 -33.72 -3.11
CA ASP A 60 -15.88 -32.31 -3.07
C ASP A 60 -14.80 -31.38 -3.60
N HIS A 61 -15.20 -30.26 -4.14
CA HIS A 61 -14.29 -29.34 -4.84
C HIS A 61 -14.00 -28.07 -4.06
N VAL A 62 -12.71 -27.69 -3.99
CA VAL A 62 -12.22 -26.39 -3.53
C VAL A 62 -11.74 -25.56 -4.71
N TYR A 63 -12.19 -24.32 -4.78
CA TYR A 63 -11.80 -23.33 -5.79
C TYR A 63 -10.87 -22.28 -5.17
N PRO A 64 -9.55 -22.43 -5.27
CA PRO A 64 -8.61 -21.55 -4.55
C PRO A 64 -8.70 -20.06 -4.93
N CYS A 65 -9.18 -19.76 -6.13
CA CYS A 65 -9.35 -18.39 -6.60
C CYS A 65 -10.67 -17.74 -6.19
N ALA A 66 -11.64 -18.49 -5.66
CA ALA A 66 -12.94 -17.94 -5.23
C ALA A 66 -12.75 -16.95 -4.07
N GLY A 67 -13.44 -15.80 -4.12
CA GLY A 67 -13.32 -14.72 -3.16
C GLY A 67 -12.04 -13.91 -3.26
N THR A 68 -11.20 -14.12 -4.28
CA THR A 68 -9.90 -13.46 -4.44
C THR A 68 -9.92 -12.44 -5.59
N VAL A 69 -8.82 -11.68 -5.72
CA VAL A 69 -8.62 -10.80 -6.90
C VAL A 69 -8.56 -11.54 -8.22
N PHE A 70 -8.37 -12.86 -8.19
CA PHE A 70 -8.26 -13.75 -9.35
C PHE A 70 -9.60 -14.35 -9.78
N GLU A 71 -10.65 -14.20 -8.96
CA GLU A 71 -11.98 -14.73 -9.24
C GLU A 71 -12.51 -14.22 -10.58
N ASP A 72 -13.17 -15.09 -11.35
CA ASP A 72 -13.74 -14.82 -12.66
C ASP A 72 -12.77 -14.21 -13.69
N SER A 73 -11.47 -14.30 -13.44
CA SER A 73 -10.47 -13.78 -14.35
C SER A 73 -10.18 -14.75 -15.50
N ARG A 74 -10.36 -14.28 -16.75
CA ARG A 74 -9.90 -14.99 -17.95
C ARG A 74 -8.40 -14.79 -18.22
N THR A 75 -7.75 -13.85 -17.50
CA THR A 75 -6.30 -13.66 -17.55
C THR A 75 -5.64 -14.80 -16.81
N SER A 76 -4.52 -15.34 -17.34
CA SER A 76 -3.78 -16.41 -16.68
C SER A 76 -3.31 -16.01 -15.29
N LEU A 77 -3.20 -16.97 -14.38
CA LEU A 77 -2.69 -16.71 -13.01
C LEU A 77 -1.23 -16.29 -13.06
N GLN A 78 -0.43 -16.84 -13.97
CA GLN A 78 0.95 -16.44 -14.15
C GLN A 78 1.06 -14.96 -14.50
N MET A 79 0.18 -14.43 -15.37
CA MET A 79 0.15 -12.98 -15.67
C MET A 79 -0.26 -12.13 -14.48
N TRP A 80 -1.20 -12.61 -13.65
CA TRP A 80 -1.55 -11.94 -12.40
C TRP A 80 -0.38 -11.90 -11.42
N PHE A 81 0.29 -13.03 -11.23
CA PHE A 81 1.47 -13.14 -10.37
C PHE A 81 2.60 -12.23 -10.87
N TYR A 82 2.82 -12.22 -12.20
CA TYR A 82 3.82 -11.34 -12.79
C TYR A 82 3.46 -9.86 -12.65
N ALA A 83 2.18 -9.49 -12.75
CA ALA A 83 1.73 -8.14 -12.44
C ALA A 83 2.04 -7.76 -10.98
N ILE A 84 1.71 -8.63 -10.01
CA ILE A 84 2.04 -8.42 -8.59
C ILE A 84 3.55 -8.27 -8.40
N PHE A 85 4.34 -9.14 -9.05
CA PHE A 85 5.80 -9.05 -9.04
C PHE A 85 6.31 -7.68 -9.53
N LEU A 86 5.77 -7.16 -10.63
CA LEU A 86 6.12 -5.84 -11.14
C LEU A 86 5.78 -4.73 -10.13
N PHE A 87 4.62 -4.81 -9.49
CA PHE A 87 4.20 -3.83 -8.48
C PHE A 87 5.15 -3.78 -7.29
N VAL A 88 5.67 -4.90 -6.81
CA VAL A 88 6.56 -4.94 -5.64
C VAL A 88 8.02 -4.65 -5.97
N THR A 89 8.44 -4.82 -7.22
CA THR A 89 9.85 -4.66 -7.62
C THR A 89 10.18 -3.31 -8.25
N THR A 90 9.19 -2.61 -8.84
CA THR A 90 9.41 -1.29 -9.46
C THR A 90 9.42 -0.17 -8.41
N ARG A 91 10.27 0.84 -8.61
CA ARG A 91 10.42 1.93 -7.64
C ARG A 91 9.30 2.98 -7.71
N HIS A 92 8.84 3.29 -8.91
CA HIS A 92 7.94 4.42 -9.16
C HIS A 92 6.50 4.01 -9.50
N GLY A 93 6.13 2.76 -9.19
CA GLY A 93 4.82 2.23 -9.55
C GLY A 93 4.76 1.67 -10.96
N VAL A 94 3.62 1.10 -11.30
CA VAL A 94 3.34 0.52 -12.61
C VAL A 94 2.08 1.15 -13.17
N SER A 95 2.19 1.76 -14.37
CA SER A 95 1.02 2.34 -15.03
C SER A 95 0.18 1.27 -15.75
N GLY A 96 -1.11 1.56 -15.97
CA GLY A 96 -1.96 0.67 -16.77
C GLY A 96 -1.45 0.49 -18.20
N LYS A 97 -0.79 1.50 -18.78
CA LYS A 97 -0.17 1.40 -20.12
C LYS A 97 1.08 0.51 -20.12
N GLU A 98 1.85 0.54 -19.06
CA GLU A 98 3.00 -0.35 -18.88
C GLU A 98 2.55 -1.80 -18.72
N LEU A 99 1.57 -2.08 -17.84
CA LEU A 99 0.98 -3.40 -17.70
C LEU A 99 0.40 -3.91 -19.02
N GLN A 100 -0.31 -3.06 -19.77
CA GLN A 100 -0.85 -3.41 -21.09
C GLN A 100 0.26 -3.93 -22.01
N ARG A 101 1.37 -3.18 -22.11
CA ARG A 101 2.50 -3.53 -23.00
C ARG A 101 3.25 -4.78 -22.51
N THR A 102 3.49 -4.86 -21.21
CA THR A 102 4.28 -5.94 -20.62
C THR A 102 3.55 -7.28 -20.63
N LEU A 103 2.22 -7.25 -20.37
CA LEU A 103 1.42 -8.48 -20.27
C LEU A 103 0.71 -8.84 -21.59
N GLY A 104 0.71 -7.98 -22.60
CA GLY A 104 -0.02 -8.21 -23.86
C GLY A 104 -1.55 -8.23 -23.71
N VAL A 105 -2.10 -7.65 -22.66
CA VAL A 105 -3.54 -7.60 -22.38
C VAL A 105 -4.16 -6.30 -22.87
N THR A 106 -5.51 -6.21 -22.89
CA THR A 106 -6.19 -4.94 -23.20
C THR A 106 -5.93 -3.90 -22.10
N TYR A 107 -5.98 -2.60 -22.45
CA TYR A 107 -5.85 -1.53 -21.44
C TYR A 107 -6.88 -1.66 -20.31
N LYS A 108 -8.12 -2.00 -20.64
CA LYS A 108 -9.19 -2.21 -19.65
C LYS A 108 -8.83 -3.32 -18.65
N THR A 109 -8.26 -4.42 -19.15
CA THR A 109 -7.78 -5.53 -18.30
C THR A 109 -6.61 -5.10 -17.43
N ALA A 110 -5.59 -4.46 -18.02
CA ALA A 110 -4.43 -3.96 -17.29
C ALA A 110 -4.81 -2.95 -16.19
N TRP A 111 -5.72 -2.03 -16.50
CA TRP A 111 -6.22 -1.05 -15.55
C TRP A 111 -6.97 -1.70 -14.38
N ARG A 112 -7.84 -2.68 -14.69
CA ARG A 112 -8.56 -3.48 -13.67
C ARG A 112 -7.58 -4.25 -12.78
N MET A 113 -6.60 -4.93 -13.37
CA MET A 113 -5.57 -5.66 -12.61
C MET A 113 -4.81 -4.74 -11.67
N GLY A 114 -4.33 -3.59 -12.17
CA GLY A 114 -3.63 -2.61 -11.34
C GLY A 114 -4.49 -2.05 -10.20
N GLY A 115 -5.79 -1.85 -10.44
CA GLY A 115 -6.76 -1.44 -9.41
C GLY A 115 -6.90 -2.48 -8.30
N LYS A 116 -7.10 -3.74 -8.67
CA LYS A 116 -7.24 -4.87 -7.75
C LYS A 116 -5.97 -5.14 -6.92
N ILE A 117 -4.80 -5.00 -7.53
CA ILE A 117 -3.53 -5.14 -6.79
C ILE A 117 -3.37 -4.02 -5.76
N ARG A 118 -3.77 -2.79 -6.08
CA ARG A 118 -3.76 -1.66 -5.11
C ARG A 118 -4.75 -1.85 -3.98
N GLU A 119 -5.94 -2.38 -4.27
CA GLU A 119 -6.92 -2.75 -3.25
C GLU A 119 -6.37 -3.85 -2.31
N LEU A 120 -5.66 -4.83 -2.85
CA LEU A 120 -4.98 -5.85 -2.07
C LEU A 120 -3.90 -5.25 -1.15
N MET A 121 -3.07 -4.33 -1.67
CA MET A 121 -2.09 -3.59 -0.87
C MET A 121 -2.74 -2.80 0.25
N GLN A 122 -3.89 -2.17 -0.01
CA GLN A 122 -4.65 -1.43 1.00
C GLN A 122 -5.14 -2.37 2.13
N GLY A 123 -5.62 -3.55 1.79
CA GLY A 123 -6.07 -4.55 2.75
C GLY A 123 -4.95 -5.07 3.67
N VAL A 124 -3.73 -5.20 3.14
CA VAL A 124 -2.55 -5.62 3.93
C VAL A 124 -2.10 -4.55 4.93
N GLU A 125 -2.17 -3.27 4.55
CA GLU A 125 -1.65 -2.18 5.39
C GLU A 125 -2.40 -2.03 6.71
N GLY A 126 -3.71 -2.21 6.70
CA GLY A 126 -4.53 -1.91 7.88
C GLY A 126 -4.36 -0.46 8.35
N PHE A 127 -4.58 -0.23 9.62
CA PHE A 127 -4.47 1.09 10.25
C PHE A 127 -3.64 0.98 11.54
N PRO A 128 -2.30 1.00 11.45
CA PRO A 128 -1.45 0.85 12.63
C PRO A 128 -1.53 2.08 13.54
N THR A 129 -1.56 1.87 14.85
CA THR A 129 -1.33 2.94 15.83
C THR A 129 0.16 3.28 15.85
N LEU A 130 0.48 4.53 15.56
CA LEU A 130 1.86 5.04 15.52
C LEU A 130 2.34 5.43 16.91
N ARG A 131 3.63 5.23 17.18
CA ARG A 131 4.24 5.46 18.51
C ARG A 131 5.64 6.07 18.38
N GLY A 132 6.12 6.66 19.48
CA GLY A 132 7.49 7.19 19.55
C GLY A 132 7.61 8.55 18.88
N HIS A 133 8.41 8.71 17.83
CA HIS A 133 8.59 9.99 17.15
C HIS A 133 7.91 10.00 15.79
N ILE A 134 6.87 10.80 15.64
CA ILE A 134 6.02 10.89 14.45
C ILE A 134 6.22 12.22 13.75
N GLU A 135 6.36 12.21 12.45
CA GLU A 135 6.39 13.38 11.57
C GLU A 135 5.03 13.52 10.88
N LEU A 136 4.45 14.71 10.96
CA LEU A 136 3.18 15.06 10.33
C LEU A 136 3.41 16.06 9.20
N ASP A 137 2.73 15.83 8.09
CA ASP A 137 2.72 16.76 6.97
C ASP A 137 1.51 16.48 6.05
N GLU A 138 1.04 17.49 5.34
CA GLU A 138 0.00 17.33 4.35
C GLU A 138 0.48 17.70 2.96
N ALA A 139 -0.05 17.01 1.97
CA ALA A 139 0.22 17.29 0.57
C ALA A 139 -1.06 17.52 -0.22
N VAL A 140 -1.01 18.51 -1.10
CA VAL A 140 -2.07 18.74 -2.07
C VAL A 140 -1.68 18.03 -3.37
N VAL A 141 -2.52 17.10 -3.81
CA VAL A 141 -2.30 16.26 -4.99
C VAL A 141 -3.38 16.55 -6.03
N GLY A 142 -2.95 16.73 -7.28
CA GLY A 142 -3.84 16.99 -8.41
C GLY A 142 -3.13 17.77 -9.51
N GLY A 143 -3.73 17.81 -10.72
CA GLY A 143 -3.18 18.52 -11.87
C GLY A 143 -3.15 20.05 -11.69
N HIS A 144 -2.31 20.70 -12.49
CA HIS A 144 -2.33 22.17 -12.60
C HIS A 144 -3.62 22.59 -13.31
N ARG A 145 -4.38 23.49 -12.68
CA ARG A 145 -5.52 24.17 -13.32
C ARG A 145 -5.33 25.68 -13.18
N PRO A 146 -5.70 26.49 -14.19
CA PRO A 146 -5.73 27.94 -14.06
C PRO A 146 -6.66 28.36 -12.92
N GLY A 147 -6.35 29.43 -12.23
CA GLY A 147 -7.14 30.00 -11.13
C GLY A 147 -6.50 29.80 -9.78
N LYS A 148 -7.31 29.52 -8.74
CA LYS A 148 -6.86 29.41 -7.35
C LYS A 148 -5.82 28.30 -7.17
N THR A 149 -4.67 28.65 -6.61
CA THR A 149 -3.57 27.70 -6.30
C THR A 149 -3.62 27.23 -4.83
N GLY A 150 -2.98 26.10 -4.53
CA GLY A 150 -2.85 25.60 -3.16
C GLY A 150 -4.03 24.80 -2.65
N ARG A 151 -4.21 24.82 -1.34
CA ARG A 151 -5.31 24.17 -0.59
C ARG A 151 -6.63 24.83 -0.97
N GLY A 152 -7.62 24.05 -1.41
CA GLY A 152 -8.92 24.54 -1.86
C GLY A 152 -9.04 24.87 -3.35
N ALA A 153 -8.04 24.55 -4.16
CA ALA A 153 -8.19 24.58 -5.62
C ALA A 153 -9.07 23.40 -6.10
N ALA A 154 -10.02 23.67 -6.97
CA ALA A 154 -10.95 22.68 -7.48
C ALA A 154 -10.25 21.49 -8.13
N GLY A 155 -10.68 20.26 -7.79
CA GLY A 155 -10.14 19.02 -8.32
C GLY A 155 -8.80 18.60 -7.74
N LYS A 156 -8.37 19.19 -6.62
CA LYS A 156 -7.22 18.74 -5.82
C LYS A 156 -7.67 17.94 -4.61
N THR A 157 -6.90 16.92 -4.28
CA THR A 157 -7.10 16.08 -3.09
C THR A 157 -6.07 16.48 -2.04
N ILE A 158 -6.51 16.71 -0.82
CA ILE A 158 -5.62 16.93 0.32
C ILE A 158 -5.37 15.57 0.96
N VAL A 159 -4.11 15.25 1.16
CA VAL A 159 -3.68 14.00 1.82
C VAL A 159 -2.85 14.35 3.03
N PHE A 160 -3.19 13.77 4.16
CA PHE A 160 -2.45 13.86 5.40
C PHE A 160 -1.58 12.62 5.57
N ALA A 161 -0.33 12.78 6.02
CA ALA A 161 0.57 11.68 6.30
C ALA A 161 1.17 11.80 7.70
N MET A 162 1.25 10.66 8.36
CA MET A 162 1.83 10.48 9.67
C MET A 162 2.95 9.44 9.54
N LYS A 163 4.22 9.85 9.69
CA LYS A 163 5.38 8.98 9.52
C LYS A 163 6.08 8.74 10.86
N GLN A 164 6.02 7.52 11.36
CA GLN A 164 6.84 7.09 12.50
C GLN A 164 8.30 6.97 12.06
N ARG A 165 9.22 7.60 12.78
CA ARG A 165 10.67 7.43 12.54
C ARG A 165 11.10 6.00 12.83
N GLY A 166 11.78 5.39 11.87
CA GLY A 166 12.14 3.97 11.95
C GLY A 166 10.98 2.97 11.82
N GLY A 167 9.74 3.46 11.68
CA GLY A 167 8.53 2.65 11.63
C GLY A 167 7.66 2.93 10.39
N PRO A 168 6.37 2.57 10.45
CA PRO A 168 5.45 2.73 9.33
C PRO A 168 5.06 4.19 9.05
N ILE A 169 4.44 4.40 7.91
CA ILE A 169 3.71 5.60 7.54
C ILE A 169 2.23 5.25 7.39
N ALA A 170 1.36 6.12 7.85
CA ALA A 170 -0.07 6.09 7.56
C ALA A 170 -0.45 7.33 6.73
N THR A 171 -1.36 7.16 5.78
CA THR A 171 -1.86 8.25 4.94
C THR A 171 -3.36 8.26 4.91
N GLU A 172 -3.97 9.45 4.88
CA GLU A 172 -5.40 9.62 4.87
C GLU A 172 -5.82 10.77 3.95
N ILE A 173 -6.91 10.58 3.21
CA ILE A 173 -7.51 11.66 2.40
C ILE A 173 -8.40 12.47 3.32
N ILE A 174 -8.17 13.77 3.38
CA ILE A 174 -8.89 14.68 4.26
C ILE A 174 -9.63 15.74 3.46
N PRO A 175 -10.80 16.19 3.96
CA PRO A 175 -11.57 17.24 3.30
C PRO A 175 -10.91 18.62 3.41
N ASP A 176 -10.26 18.87 4.52
CA ASP A 176 -9.55 20.12 4.81
C ASP A 176 -8.44 19.91 5.84
N VAL A 177 -7.70 20.96 6.15
CA VAL A 177 -6.62 20.96 7.14
C VAL A 177 -7.02 21.71 8.42
N ARG A 178 -8.30 21.70 8.77
CA ARG A 178 -8.78 22.34 9.99
C ARG A 178 -8.30 21.58 11.22
N ARG A 179 -8.28 22.29 12.33
CA ARG A 179 -7.83 21.75 13.60
C ARG A 179 -8.64 20.52 14.04
N GLU A 180 -9.95 20.58 13.87
CA GLU A 180 -10.87 19.50 14.25
C GLU A 180 -10.63 18.24 13.43
N THR A 181 -10.50 18.39 12.10
CA THR A 181 -10.23 17.28 11.18
C THR A 181 -8.91 16.58 11.51
N LEU A 182 -7.84 17.36 11.73
CA LEU A 182 -6.53 16.79 12.05
C LEU A 182 -6.50 16.17 13.45
N ARG A 183 -7.24 16.73 14.41
CA ARG A 183 -7.32 16.22 15.77
C ARG A 183 -7.91 14.82 15.81
N GLU A 184 -9.05 14.63 15.19
CA GLU A 184 -9.74 13.33 15.13
C GLU A 184 -8.79 12.21 14.63
N ILE A 185 -8.07 12.50 13.56
CA ILE A 185 -7.13 11.55 12.97
C ILE A 185 -5.92 11.29 13.88
N VAL A 186 -5.37 12.36 14.48
CA VAL A 186 -4.21 12.22 15.38
C VAL A 186 -4.56 11.42 16.62
N ASP A 187 -5.71 11.70 17.24
CA ASP A 187 -6.15 11.01 18.45
C ASP A 187 -6.45 9.53 18.18
N GLU A 188 -6.94 9.19 16.97
CA GLU A 188 -7.19 7.80 16.55
C GLU A 188 -5.89 7.05 16.21
N ARG A 189 -4.92 7.73 15.59
CA ARG A 189 -3.76 7.08 14.95
C ARG A 189 -2.47 7.16 15.75
N ILE A 190 -2.34 8.10 16.67
CA ILE A 190 -1.09 8.34 17.38
C ILE A 190 -1.27 8.08 18.87
N ALA A 191 -0.45 7.19 19.42
CA ALA A 191 -0.47 6.88 20.84
C ALA A 191 -0.15 8.12 21.69
N PRO A 192 -0.90 8.38 22.77
CA PRO A 192 -0.57 9.45 23.71
C PRO A 192 0.86 9.34 24.23
N GLY A 193 1.47 10.47 24.55
CA GLY A 193 2.87 10.56 25.00
C GLY A 193 3.90 10.52 23.86
N SER A 194 3.45 10.39 22.61
CA SER A 194 4.35 10.40 21.45
C SER A 194 4.99 11.78 21.22
N ILE A 195 6.20 11.76 20.66
CA ILE A 195 6.87 12.95 20.14
C ILE A 195 6.33 13.23 18.75
N VAL A 196 5.88 14.45 18.52
CA VAL A 196 5.31 14.84 17.22
C VAL A 196 6.11 16.01 16.64
N SER A 197 6.53 15.88 15.39
CA SER A 197 7.16 16.94 14.61
C SER A 197 6.25 17.34 13.45
N SER A 198 5.99 18.64 13.29
CA SER A 198 5.20 19.17 12.18
C SER A 198 5.86 20.39 11.54
N ASP A 199 5.32 20.84 10.42
CA ASP A 199 5.63 22.15 9.86
C ASP A 199 4.99 23.30 10.70
N GLU A 200 4.99 24.51 10.14
CA GLU A 200 4.49 25.73 10.79
C GLU A 200 2.97 25.95 10.67
N LEU A 201 2.20 24.99 10.09
CA LEU A 201 0.76 25.14 9.96
C LEU A 201 0.08 25.32 11.33
N GLN A 202 -0.74 26.38 11.46
CA GLN A 202 -1.39 26.73 12.74
C GLN A 202 -2.33 25.65 13.27
N SER A 203 -2.94 24.86 12.38
CA SER A 203 -3.83 23.76 12.78
C SER A 203 -3.13 22.75 13.70
N TYR A 204 -1.81 22.61 13.63
CA TYR A 204 -1.04 21.77 14.55
C TYR A 204 -0.89 22.33 15.97
N ASP A 205 -1.41 23.53 16.27
CA ASP A 205 -1.49 24.04 17.64
C ASP A 205 -2.36 23.18 18.56
N LEU A 206 -3.23 22.36 17.97
CA LEU A 206 -4.03 21.35 18.68
C LEU A 206 -3.16 20.41 19.54
N LEU A 207 -1.94 20.12 19.10
CA LEU A 207 -1.03 19.18 19.78
C LEU A 207 -0.40 19.75 21.05
N LYS A 208 -0.54 21.04 21.30
CA LYS A 208 -0.06 21.68 22.53
C LYS A 208 -1.02 21.37 23.68
N GLY A 209 -0.53 20.70 24.71
CA GLY A 209 -1.32 20.38 25.90
C GLY A 209 -2.14 19.11 25.83
N ASP A 210 -2.16 18.38 24.70
CA ASP A 210 -2.96 17.17 24.50
C ASP A 210 -2.15 15.88 24.76
N GLY A 211 -1.13 15.93 25.59
CA GLY A 211 -0.33 14.74 25.95
C GLY A 211 0.73 14.36 24.93
N TYR A 212 1.01 15.22 23.94
CA TYR A 212 2.09 15.05 22.96
C TYR A 212 3.26 15.98 23.24
N ILE A 213 4.48 15.50 22.94
CA ILE A 213 5.68 16.36 22.93
C ILE A 213 5.83 16.94 21.53
N HIS A 214 5.27 18.13 21.30
CA HIS A 214 5.19 18.71 19.96
C HIS A 214 6.30 19.73 19.68
N GLY A 215 7.00 19.55 18.55
CA GLY A 215 7.99 20.49 18.02
C GLY A 215 7.69 20.87 16.57
N ARG A 216 7.78 22.17 16.29
CA ARG A 216 7.52 22.77 14.97
C ARG A 216 8.79 23.13 14.24
N VAL A 217 8.79 22.92 12.95
CA VAL A 217 9.84 23.32 12.02
C VAL A 217 9.33 24.48 11.16
N LYS A 218 10.10 25.53 11.04
CA LYS A 218 9.70 26.76 10.32
C LYS A 218 10.40 26.82 8.96
N HIS A 219 9.81 26.23 7.94
CA HIS A 219 10.35 26.21 6.59
C HIS A 219 10.37 27.61 5.95
N GLY A 220 9.39 28.46 6.27
CA GLY A 220 9.31 29.85 5.76
C GLY A 220 10.54 30.69 6.07
N VAL A 221 11.26 30.40 7.16
CA VAL A 221 12.52 31.03 7.54
C VAL A 221 13.75 30.13 7.32
N LYS A 222 13.65 29.14 6.42
CA LYS A 222 14.71 28.16 6.05
C LYS A 222 15.26 27.37 7.24
N ARG A 223 14.47 27.14 8.28
CA ARG A 223 14.80 26.26 9.40
C ARG A 223 14.23 24.87 9.17
N TRP A 224 15.09 23.95 8.75
CA TRP A 224 14.72 22.56 8.38
C TRP A 224 14.71 21.59 9.56
N ALA A 225 15.27 22.02 10.70
CA ALA A 225 15.24 21.28 11.96
C ALA A 225 15.30 22.23 13.14
N VAL A 226 14.71 21.81 14.26
CA VAL A 226 14.74 22.51 15.55
C VAL A 226 15.10 21.50 16.64
N THR A 227 15.98 21.87 17.55
CA THR A 227 16.34 21.03 18.70
C THR A 227 15.70 21.59 19.96
N ASP A 228 14.84 20.81 20.59
CA ASP A 228 14.43 21.02 21.97
C ASP A 228 15.62 20.66 22.87
N LYS A 229 16.29 21.67 23.39
CA LYS A 229 17.53 21.52 24.19
C LYS A 229 17.24 20.88 25.55
N GLU A 230 16.07 21.11 26.11
CA GLU A 230 15.69 20.59 27.42
C GLU A 230 15.47 19.07 27.39
N ARG A 231 14.88 18.58 26.30
CA ARG A 231 14.57 17.17 26.11
C ARG A 231 15.58 16.43 25.22
N GLY A 232 16.53 17.15 24.61
CA GLY A 232 17.46 16.57 23.64
C GLY A 232 16.81 16.08 22.35
N ILE A 233 15.60 16.57 22.02
CA ILE A 233 14.81 16.07 20.88
C ILE A 233 15.06 16.94 19.65
N ARG A 234 15.45 16.30 18.55
CA ARG A 234 15.58 16.97 17.24
C ARG A 234 14.31 16.79 16.41
N HIS A 235 13.59 17.87 16.19
CA HIS A 235 12.40 17.93 15.35
C HIS A 235 12.76 18.26 13.90
N HIS A 236 12.22 17.52 12.96
CA HIS A 236 12.21 17.74 11.50
C HIS A 236 11.10 16.91 10.87
N VAL A 237 10.78 17.14 9.59
CA VAL A 237 9.75 16.43 8.83
C VAL A 237 10.31 15.78 7.55
N ASN A 238 11.62 15.53 7.51
CA ASN A 238 12.33 15.08 6.32
C ASN A 238 11.86 13.70 5.79
N HIS A 239 11.41 12.79 6.68
CA HIS A 239 11.01 11.45 6.24
C HIS A 239 9.64 11.50 5.56
N VAL A 240 8.69 12.25 6.09
CA VAL A 240 7.37 12.43 5.47
C VAL A 240 7.49 13.26 4.17
N GLU A 241 8.34 14.29 4.12
CA GLU A 241 8.64 15.02 2.88
C GLU A 241 9.27 14.13 1.81
N SER A 242 10.16 13.21 2.22
CA SER A 242 10.77 12.24 1.30
C SER A 242 9.74 11.27 0.70
N PHE A 243 8.74 10.88 1.47
CA PHE A 243 7.60 10.11 0.98
C PHE A 243 6.81 10.91 -0.06
N TRP A 244 6.45 12.17 0.24
CA TRP A 244 5.73 13.03 -0.70
C TRP A 244 6.51 13.28 -1.99
N ARG A 245 7.82 13.46 -1.90
CA ARG A 245 8.67 13.62 -3.08
C ARG A 245 8.57 12.40 -3.99
N LEU A 246 8.68 11.20 -3.44
CA LEU A 246 8.58 9.95 -4.21
C LEU A 246 7.18 9.81 -4.83
N PHE A 247 6.13 10.04 -4.05
CA PHE A 247 4.75 9.94 -4.49
C PHE A 247 4.43 10.94 -5.62
N LYS A 248 4.73 12.22 -5.43
CA LYS A 248 4.51 13.26 -6.44
C LYS A 248 5.34 13.03 -7.71
N TYR A 249 6.57 12.55 -7.56
CA TYR A 249 7.42 12.20 -8.71
C TYR A 249 6.81 11.05 -9.51
N SER A 250 6.36 10.01 -8.85
CA SER A 250 5.70 8.87 -9.49
C SER A 250 4.42 9.27 -10.25
N ILE A 251 3.61 10.17 -9.68
CA ILE A 251 2.45 10.69 -10.40
C ILE A 251 2.88 11.36 -11.71
N ARG A 252 3.89 12.24 -11.64
CA ARG A 252 4.35 13.00 -12.82
C ARG A 252 5.01 12.14 -13.89
N SER A 253 5.75 11.10 -13.49
CA SER A 253 6.54 10.28 -14.42
C SER A 253 5.80 9.04 -14.92
N THR A 254 5.13 8.30 -14.04
CA THR A 254 4.56 6.99 -14.33
C THR A 254 3.07 7.07 -14.65
N HIS A 255 2.31 7.82 -13.85
CA HIS A 255 0.85 7.83 -13.95
C HIS A 255 0.30 9.04 -14.72
N ILE A 256 1.08 10.13 -14.82
CA ILE A 256 0.76 11.42 -15.46
C ILE A 256 -0.40 12.13 -14.75
N HIS A 257 -1.50 11.42 -14.51
CA HIS A 257 -2.67 11.94 -13.82
C HIS A 257 -3.34 10.83 -13.00
N ILE A 258 -3.76 11.18 -11.79
CA ILE A 258 -4.58 10.33 -10.92
C ILE A 258 -5.88 11.08 -10.63
N SER A 259 -7.01 10.45 -10.95
CA SER A 259 -8.31 11.02 -10.58
C SER A 259 -8.48 10.97 -9.05
N PRO A 260 -9.06 12.02 -8.43
CA PRO A 260 -9.39 12.03 -7.00
C PRO A 260 -10.16 10.78 -6.55
N LYS A 261 -11.05 10.26 -7.40
CA LYS A 261 -11.85 9.04 -7.15
C LYS A 261 -11.01 7.80 -6.81
N TYR A 262 -9.77 7.72 -7.29
CA TYR A 262 -8.89 6.55 -7.12
C TYR A 262 -7.63 6.88 -6.33
N MET A 263 -7.57 8.06 -5.71
CA MET A 263 -6.39 8.53 -4.99
C MET A 263 -6.01 7.58 -3.84
N ASP A 264 -7.02 7.07 -3.12
CA ASP A 264 -6.87 6.10 -2.04
C ASP A 264 -6.05 4.86 -2.46
N ARG A 265 -6.36 4.29 -3.63
CA ARG A 265 -5.66 3.11 -4.17
C ARG A 265 -4.18 3.39 -4.47
N TYR A 266 -3.89 4.58 -5.00
CA TYR A 266 -2.49 4.94 -5.28
C TYR A 266 -1.73 5.27 -4.00
N LEU A 267 -2.36 5.91 -3.04
CA LEU A 267 -1.77 6.11 -1.72
C LEU A 267 -1.45 4.77 -1.06
N ALA A 268 -2.39 3.82 -1.10
CA ALA A 268 -2.19 2.47 -0.57
C ALA A 268 -0.96 1.78 -1.19
N GLU A 269 -0.77 1.88 -2.52
CA GLU A 269 0.43 1.34 -3.17
C GLU A 269 1.72 1.94 -2.60
N PHE A 270 1.79 3.26 -2.44
CA PHE A 270 3.01 3.92 -1.97
C PHE A 270 3.23 3.75 -0.47
N THR A 271 2.16 3.71 0.32
CA THR A 271 2.19 3.40 1.76
C THR A 271 2.72 1.98 1.97
N PHE A 272 2.13 0.99 1.29
CA PHE A 272 2.58 -0.40 1.33
C PHE A 272 4.08 -0.53 1.00
N ARG A 273 4.53 0.06 -0.10
CA ARG A 273 5.94 0.01 -0.52
C ARG A 273 6.87 0.70 0.48
N SER A 274 6.43 1.82 1.07
CA SER A 274 7.20 2.52 2.10
C SER A 274 7.37 1.67 3.35
N ASN A 275 6.30 1.01 3.78
CA ASN A 275 6.26 0.24 5.02
C ASN A 275 7.01 -1.09 4.89
N HIS A 276 6.94 -1.73 3.72
CA HIS A 276 7.55 -3.05 3.49
C HIS A 276 8.88 -3.00 2.71
N ARG A 277 9.44 -1.81 2.44
CA ARG A 277 10.65 -1.65 1.61
C ARG A 277 11.86 -2.47 2.06
N GLN A 278 11.96 -2.81 3.34
CA GLN A 278 13.05 -3.62 3.88
C GLN A 278 12.79 -5.12 3.72
N MET A 279 11.56 -5.53 3.49
CA MET A 279 11.15 -6.93 3.35
C MET A 279 11.47 -7.50 1.96
N GLN A 280 11.82 -6.64 1.00
CA GLN A 280 12.21 -7.00 -0.39
C GLN A 280 11.33 -8.10 -1.01
N ASN A 281 11.80 -9.35 -1.01
CA ASN A 281 11.10 -10.48 -1.62
C ASN A 281 9.83 -10.91 -0.89
N ALA A 282 9.77 -10.67 0.41
CA ALA A 282 8.60 -11.00 1.22
C ALA A 282 7.37 -10.15 0.86
N MET A 283 7.55 -8.99 0.19
CA MET A 283 6.41 -8.20 -0.30
C MET A 283 5.53 -8.98 -1.28
N PHE A 284 6.15 -9.78 -2.18
CA PHE A 284 5.40 -10.62 -3.11
C PHE A 284 4.60 -11.69 -2.35
N ASP A 285 5.26 -12.43 -1.49
CA ASP A 285 4.63 -13.49 -0.71
C ASP A 285 3.56 -12.95 0.25
N LEU A 286 3.79 -11.77 0.83
CA LEU A 286 2.82 -11.07 1.67
C LEU A 286 1.53 -10.74 0.90
N LEU A 287 1.64 -10.24 -0.34
CA LEU A 287 0.47 -9.95 -1.17
C LEU A 287 -0.24 -11.23 -1.63
N ILE A 288 0.49 -12.30 -1.93
CA ILE A 288 -0.13 -13.58 -2.28
C ILE A 288 -0.82 -14.20 -1.05
N ALA A 289 -0.29 -14.02 0.14
CA ALA A 289 -0.92 -14.49 1.37
C ALA A 289 -2.21 -13.73 1.74
N ALA A 290 -2.36 -12.53 1.24
CA ALA A 290 -3.53 -11.68 1.46
C ALA A 290 -4.63 -11.82 0.38
N VAL A 291 -4.44 -12.71 -0.58
CA VAL A 291 -5.40 -12.97 -1.68
C VAL A 291 -6.65 -13.72 -1.20
#